data_cfe26bac9f41579ea2e9ca63a24a3da6
#
_entry.id   cfe26bac9f41579ea2e9ca63a24a3da6
#
_cell.length_a   1.000
_cell.length_b   1.000
_cell.length_c   1.000
_cell.angle_alpha   90.00
_cell.angle_beta   90.00
_cell.angle_gamma   90.00
#
_symmetry.space_group_name_H-M   'P 1'
#
loop_
_entity.id
_entity.type
_entity.pdbx_description
1 polymer ?
#
loop_
_entity_poly.entity_id
_entity_poly.type
_entity_poly.pdbx_seq_one_letter_code
_entity_poly.pdbx_strand_id
1 'polypeptide(L)'
;MEIYPRDMVGYGQHPPNLEWPGKARIAVQFVINYEEGGENCILHGDPASETFLSEIIGAPPFIGERHMSMESIYEYGSRAGFWRLHRLFTSRNLPVTVFGVAMALERNPEAVEAMLKAEWEIASHGYRWIDYKNIPEDIEREHMAKAIDIHTRVTGSRPLGWYTGRTGANTQRLVQEAGGFLYDADSYADDLPYWVETSAGEPHLVVPYTLDTNDMRFASPQGFNSGEQFFSYLRDAFDVLYAEGEASPKMLSIGLHCRLIGRPGRT
;
A
#
# COMPACT_ATOMS: atom_id res chain seq x y z
N MET A 1 -0.75 35.86 -10.96
CA MET A 1 -0.29 34.59 -11.58
C MET A 1 -0.95 33.48 -10.79
N GLU A 2 -1.68 32.60 -11.46
CA GLU A 2 -2.25 31.43 -10.82
C GLU A 2 -1.09 30.52 -10.40
N ILE A 3 -1.02 30.15 -9.13
CA ILE A 3 0.05 29.29 -8.62
C ILE A 3 -0.22 27.86 -9.15
N TYR A 4 0.75 27.30 -9.87
CA TYR A 4 0.64 25.92 -10.33
C TYR A 4 0.59 24.98 -9.11
N PRO A 5 -0.45 24.10 -8.99
CA PRO A 5 -0.73 23.41 -7.74
C PRO A 5 0.16 22.17 -7.48
N ARG A 6 1.10 21.86 -8.39
CA ARG A 6 2.00 20.71 -8.27
C ARG A 6 3.42 21.18 -7.97
N ASP A 7 4.07 20.54 -7.01
CA ASP A 7 5.51 20.69 -6.81
C ASP A 7 6.26 19.85 -7.86
N MET A 8 6.94 20.53 -8.78
CA MET A 8 7.77 19.91 -9.83
C MET A 8 9.27 20.08 -9.53
N VAL A 9 9.63 20.59 -8.36
CA VAL A 9 11.00 20.86 -7.96
C VAL A 9 11.51 19.83 -6.95
N GLY A 10 10.72 19.49 -5.93
CA GLY A 10 11.09 18.56 -4.87
C GLY A 10 12.44 18.95 -4.24
N TYR A 11 13.27 17.95 -3.99
CA TYR A 11 14.65 18.18 -3.50
C TYR A 11 15.62 18.64 -4.60
N GLY A 12 15.25 18.54 -5.88
CA GLY A 12 16.06 18.91 -7.02
C GLY A 12 17.41 18.18 -7.05
N GLN A 13 18.48 18.91 -7.36
CA GLN A 13 19.83 18.36 -7.40
C GLN A 13 20.53 18.29 -6.02
N HIS A 14 19.84 18.68 -4.96
CA HIS A 14 20.40 18.75 -3.60
C HIS A 14 19.52 17.96 -2.62
N PRO A 15 19.43 16.60 -2.74
CA PRO A 15 18.66 15.81 -1.81
C PRO A 15 19.20 15.95 -0.38
N PRO A 16 18.33 15.84 0.64
CA PRO A 16 18.74 15.96 2.03
C PRO A 16 19.69 14.83 2.42
N ASN A 17 20.66 15.13 3.25
CA ASN A 17 21.49 14.11 3.86
C ASN A 17 20.78 13.56 5.11
N LEU A 18 19.98 12.53 4.91
CA LEU A 18 19.25 11.85 5.98
C LEU A 18 20.20 10.96 6.79
N GLU A 19 19.93 10.82 8.08
CA GLU A 19 20.64 9.88 8.94
C GLU A 19 19.73 8.69 9.29
N TRP A 20 19.77 7.63 8.47
CA TRP A 20 19.09 6.39 8.81
C TRP A 20 19.76 5.71 10.02
N PRO A 21 19.02 4.94 10.83
CA PRO A 21 19.59 4.15 11.91
C PRO A 21 20.80 3.34 11.46
N GLY A 22 21.86 3.32 12.27
CA GLY A 22 23.10 2.63 11.94
C GLY A 22 23.93 3.28 10.82
N LYS A 23 23.60 4.52 10.42
CA LYS A 23 24.24 5.22 9.29
C LYS A 23 24.09 4.44 7.98
N ALA A 24 22.95 3.79 7.81
CA ALA A 24 22.64 3.03 6.60
C ALA A 24 22.56 3.95 5.38
N ARG A 25 23.07 3.47 4.23
CA ARG A 25 22.99 4.16 2.94
C ARG A 25 21.59 4.08 2.32
N ILE A 26 20.83 3.07 2.71
CA ILE A 26 19.49 2.82 2.19
C ILE A 26 18.61 2.26 3.30
N ALA A 27 17.36 2.75 3.36
CA ALA A 27 16.29 2.14 4.11
C ALA A 27 15.45 1.30 3.16
N VAL A 28 15.22 0.02 3.47
CA VAL A 28 14.36 -0.85 2.67
C VAL A 28 13.07 -1.10 3.43
N GLN A 29 11.94 -0.75 2.81
CA GLN A 29 10.62 -0.97 3.34
C GLN A 29 9.93 -2.11 2.55
N PHE A 30 9.55 -3.19 3.22
CA PHE A 30 8.69 -4.21 2.66
C PHE A 30 7.23 -3.90 3.05
N VAL A 31 6.37 -3.72 2.05
CA VAL A 31 4.95 -3.46 2.25
C VAL A 31 4.13 -4.65 1.78
N ILE A 32 3.33 -5.23 2.65
CA ILE A 32 2.31 -6.21 2.28
C ILE A 32 0.96 -5.51 2.23
N ASN A 33 0.37 -5.42 1.05
CA ASN A 33 -1.00 -4.96 0.88
C ASN A 33 -1.95 -6.12 1.23
N TYR A 34 -2.70 -5.96 2.32
CA TYR A 34 -3.69 -6.92 2.78
C TYR A 34 -5.08 -6.39 2.44
N GLU A 35 -5.60 -6.80 1.29
CA GLU A 35 -6.79 -6.20 0.64
C GLU A 35 -7.95 -7.18 0.50
N GLU A 36 -7.69 -8.47 0.68
CA GLU A 36 -8.57 -9.58 0.36
C GLU A 36 -9.89 -9.53 1.17
N GLY A 37 -10.98 -9.31 0.46
CA GLY A 37 -12.32 -9.11 1.05
C GLY A 37 -12.73 -7.63 1.16
N GLY A 38 -11.86 -6.68 0.74
CA GLY A 38 -12.16 -5.25 0.65
C GLY A 38 -12.43 -4.75 -0.77
N GLU A 39 -12.21 -5.58 -1.79
CA GLU A 39 -12.41 -5.29 -3.21
C GLU A 39 -13.86 -5.01 -3.59
N ASN A 40 -14.09 -4.49 -4.82
CA ASN A 40 -15.44 -4.35 -5.37
C ASN A 40 -16.13 -5.72 -5.49
N CYS A 41 -17.29 -5.85 -4.88
CA CYS A 41 -18.08 -7.08 -4.89
C CYS A 41 -19.56 -6.77 -4.65
N ILE A 42 -20.45 -7.46 -5.36
CA ILE A 42 -21.89 -7.34 -5.17
C ILE A 42 -22.31 -7.59 -3.72
N LEU A 43 -21.61 -8.47 -3.01
CA LEU A 43 -21.87 -8.74 -1.59
C LEU A 43 -21.61 -7.54 -0.67
N HIS A 44 -20.92 -6.52 -1.17
CA HIS A 44 -20.62 -5.27 -0.46
C HIS A 44 -21.54 -4.13 -0.86
N GLY A 45 -22.52 -4.41 -1.76
CA GLY A 45 -23.42 -3.40 -2.32
C GLY A 45 -22.87 -2.67 -3.56
N ASP A 46 -21.73 -3.12 -4.09
CA ASP A 46 -21.15 -2.52 -5.30
C ASP A 46 -21.96 -2.88 -6.54
N PRO A 47 -21.99 -2.00 -7.56
CA PRO A 47 -22.74 -2.26 -8.79
C PRO A 47 -22.11 -3.34 -9.68
N ALA A 48 -20.84 -3.68 -9.44
CA ALA A 48 -20.08 -4.62 -10.26
C ALA A 48 -18.96 -5.30 -9.47
N SER A 49 -18.40 -6.38 -10.06
CA SER A 49 -17.24 -7.08 -9.54
C SER A 49 -15.94 -6.28 -9.73
N GLU A 50 -14.89 -6.61 -8.97
CA GLU A 50 -13.54 -6.09 -9.18
C GLU A 50 -12.97 -6.51 -10.54
N THR A 51 -12.11 -5.66 -11.11
CA THR A 51 -11.46 -5.88 -12.41
C THR A 51 -9.94 -5.71 -12.35
N PHE A 52 -9.43 -5.22 -11.22
CA PHE A 52 -8.05 -4.76 -11.11
C PHE A 52 -7.17 -5.70 -10.29
N LEU A 53 -5.88 -5.74 -10.61
CA LEU A 53 -4.82 -6.47 -9.89
C LEU A 53 -5.15 -7.94 -9.58
N SER A 54 -5.44 -8.70 -10.63
CA SER A 54 -5.65 -10.15 -10.55
C SER A 54 -4.99 -10.90 -11.71
N GLU A 55 -4.96 -12.22 -11.63
CA GLU A 55 -4.50 -13.11 -12.72
C GLU A 55 -5.37 -13.01 -13.99
N ILE A 56 -6.57 -12.43 -13.90
CA ILE A 56 -7.46 -12.20 -15.04
C ILE A 56 -7.21 -10.78 -15.56
N ILE A 57 -6.09 -10.59 -16.24
CA ILE A 57 -5.67 -9.29 -16.76
C ILE A 57 -6.70 -8.79 -17.77
N GLY A 58 -7.19 -7.55 -17.58
CA GLY A 58 -8.20 -6.95 -18.45
C GLY A 58 -9.59 -7.55 -18.29
N ALA A 59 -9.89 -8.18 -17.16
CA ALA A 59 -11.22 -8.70 -16.87
C ALA A 59 -12.30 -7.62 -17.02
N PRO A 60 -13.40 -7.87 -17.75
CA PRO A 60 -14.55 -6.97 -17.74
C PRO A 60 -15.26 -7.05 -16.38
N PRO A 61 -15.90 -5.96 -15.92
CA PRO A 61 -16.73 -6.03 -14.73
C PRO A 61 -18.00 -6.85 -14.99
N PHE A 62 -18.40 -7.68 -14.03
CA PHE A 62 -19.70 -8.34 -14.02
C PHE A 62 -20.70 -7.41 -13.33
N ILE A 63 -21.58 -6.79 -14.12
CA ILE A 63 -22.56 -5.81 -13.63
C ILE A 63 -23.74 -6.53 -12.97
N GLY A 64 -24.02 -6.22 -11.71
CA GLY A 64 -25.12 -6.81 -10.95
C GLY A 64 -24.95 -8.29 -10.62
N GLU A 65 -23.77 -8.87 -10.88
CA GLU A 65 -23.49 -10.29 -10.68
C GLU A 65 -22.16 -10.51 -9.98
N ARG A 66 -22.02 -11.61 -9.25
CA ARG A 66 -20.77 -12.05 -8.63
C ARG A 66 -19.83 -12.62 -9.70
N HIS A 67 -18.55 -12.30 -9.58
CA HIS A 67 -17.50 -12.90 -10.39
C HIS A 67 -16.74 -13.96 -9.57
N MET A 68 -17.24 -15.21 -9.56
CA MET A 68 -16.73 -16.29 -8.70
C MET A 68 -15.23 -16.54 -8.86
N SER A 69 -14.71 -16.46 -10.10
CA SER A 69 -13.26 -16.63 -10.33
C SER A 69 -12.45 -15.49 -9.72
N MET A 70 -12.93 -14.25 -9.84
CA MET A 70 -12.27 -13.08 -9.23
C MET A 70 -12.27 -13.21 -7.71
N GLU A 71 -13.43 -13.48 -7.11
CA GLU A 71 -13.55 -13.68 -5.65
C GLU A 71 -12.58 -14.78 -5.16
N SER A 72 -12.49 -15.91 -5.88
CA SER A 72 -11.60 -17.01 -5.49
C SER A 72 -10.11 -16.65 -5.58
N ILE A 73 -9.72 -15.70 -6.47
CA ILE A 73 -8.34 -15.17 -6.53
C ILE A 73 -8.03 -14.36 -5.27
N TYR A 74 -8.96 -13.52 -4.82
CA TYR A 74 -8.83 -12.77 -3.58
C TYR A 74 -8.82 -13.72 -2.37
N GLU A 75 -9.72 -14.68 -2.31
CA GLU A 75 -9.71 -15.74 -1.26
C GLU A 75 -8.37 -16.46 -1.18
N TYR A 76 -7.72 -16.75 -2.32
CA TYR A 76 -6.39 -17.37 -2.32
C TYR A 76 -5.36 -16.49 -1.60
N GLY A 77 -5.40 -15.18 -1.80
CA GLY A 77 -4.51 -14.24 -1.13
C GLY A 77 -4.61 -14.36 0.39
N SER A 78 -5.83 -14.33 0.93
CA SER A 78 -6.09 -14.47 2.36
C SER A 78 -5.76 -15.88 2.88
N ARG A 79 -6.20 -16.94 2.17
CA ARG A 79 -6.14 -18.33 2.63
C ARG A 79 -4.76 -18.98 2.50
N ALA A 80 -3.96 -18.57 1.52
CA ALA A 80 -2.68 -19.22 1.20
C ALA A 80 -1.53 -18.22 1.03
N GLY A 81 -1.75 -17.16 0.25
CA GLY A 81 -0.72 -16.18 -0.10
C GLY A 81 -0.15 -15.46 1.11
N PHE A 82 -1.02 -14.91 1.96
CA PHE A 82 -0.61 -14.26 3.21
C PHE A 82 0.26 -15.17 4.08
N TRP A 83 -0.15 -16.40 4.31
CA TRP A 83 0.58 -17.33 5.19
C TRP A 83 1.94 -17.73 4.62
N ARG A 84 2.08 -17.75 3.29
CA ARG A 84 3.38 -17.96 2.64
C ARG A 84 4.31 -16.78 2.88
N LEU A 85 3.83 -15.57 2.68
CA LEU A 85 4.60 -14.35 2.95
C LEU A 85 4.93 -14.22 4.44
N HIS A 86 3.96 -14.46 5.32
CA HIS A 86 4.18 -14.43 6.76
C HIS A 86 5.35 -15.35 7.17
N ARG A 87 5.35 -16.60 6.72
CA ARG A 87 6.47 -17.53 6.99
C ARG A 87 7.78 -17.06 6.37
N LEU A 88 7.74 -16.50 5.17
CA LEU A 88 8.92 -15.99 4.48
C LEU A 88 9.62 -14.90 5.29
N PHE A 89 8.88 -13.89 5.73
CA PHE A 89 9.41 -12.73 6.45
C PHE A 89 9.78 -13.08 7.90
N THR A 90 8.93 -13.80 8.61
CA THR A 90 9.21 -14.19 10.02
C THR A 90 10.39 -15.12 10.14
N SER A 91 10.56 -16.08 9.21
CA SER A 91 11.73 -16.98 9.23
C SER A 91 13.06 -16.26 8.98
N ARG A 92 13.03 -15.05 8.44
CA ARG A 92 14.20 -14.20 8.17
C ARG A 92 14.34 -13.04 9.15
N ASN A 93 13.42 -12.93 10.09
CA ASN A 93 13.31 -11.82 11.04
C ASN A 93 13.35 -10.45 10.33
N LEU A 94 12.60 -10.33 9.24
CA LEU A 94 12.48 -9.09 8.47
C LEU A 94 11.24 -8.32 8.91
N PRO A 95 11.37 -7.01 9.20
CA PRO A 95 10.24 -6.16 9.50
C PRO A 95 9.37 -5.94 8.24
N VAL A 96 8.08 -5.74 8.45
CA VAL A 96 7.10 -5.50 7.39
C VAL A 96 6.15 -4.40 7.84
N THR A 97 5.80 -3.51 6.93
CA THR A 97 4.62 -2.65 7.05
C THR A 97 3.47 -3.32 6.30
N VAL A 98 2.35 -3.53 6.96
CA VAL A 98 1.12 -4.01 6.31
C VAL A 98 0.24 -2.82 6.00
N PHE A 99 -0.10 -2.61 4.72
CA PHE A 99 -1.21 -1.74 4.35
C PHE A 99 -2.48 -2.58 4.41
N GLY A 100 -3.22 -2.45 5.50
CA GLY A 100 -4.38 -3.27 5.81
C GLY A 100 -5.70 -2.55 5.49
N VAL A 101 -6.47 -3.09 4.53
CA VAL A 101 -7.84 -2.66 4.29
C VAL A 101 -8.68 -3.07 5.49
N ALA A 102 -9.35 -2.12 6.15
CA ALA A 102 -10.03 -2.38 7.41
C ALA A 102 -11.08 -3.50 7.32
N MET A 103 -11.84 -3.54 6.22
CA MET A 103 -12.81 -4.62 5.96
C MET A 103 -12.13 -5.99 5.80
N ALA A 104 -10.92 -6.05 5.24
CA ALA A 104 -10.15 -7.28 5.11
C ALA A 104 -9.60 -7.75 6.47
N LEU A 105 -9.08 -6.81 7.27
CA LEU A 105 -8.59 -7.10 8.63
C LEU A 105 -9.71 -7.64 9.53
N GLU A 106 -10.89 -7.01 9.50
CA GLU A 106 -12.05 -7.44 10.29
C GLU A 106 -12.51 -8.87 9.96
N ARG A 107 -12.36 -9.30 8.71
CA ARG A 107 -12.78 -10.62 8.23
C ARG A 107 -11.81 -11.75 8.52
N ASN A 108 -10.58 -11.43 8.87
CA ASN A 108 -9.56 -12.45 9.15
C ASN A 108 -8.77 -12.13 10.43
N PRO A 109 -9.39 -12.33 11.62
CA PRO A 109 -8.73 -12.08 12.89
C PRO A 109 -7.45 -12.90 13.10
N GLU A 110 -7.37 -14.12 12.54
CA GLU A 110 -6.16 -14.95 12.64
C GLU A 110 -4.96 -14.31 11.92
N ALA A 111 -5.20 -13.68 10.77
CA ALA A 111 -4.15 -12.95 10.06
C ALA A 111 -3.70 -11.72 10.85
N VAL A 112 -4.64 -10.96 11.45
CA VAL A 112 -4.32 -9.80 12.30
C VAL A 112 -3.50 -10.23 13.52
N GLU A 113 -3.89 -11.31 14.21
CA GLU A 113 -3.13 -11.86 15.33
C GLU A 113 -1.70 -12.23 14.92
N ALA A 114 -1.54 -12.87 13.74
CA ALA A 114 -0.24 -13.25 13.21
C ALA A 114 0.64 -12.03 12.89
N MET A 115 0.07 -10.95 12.33
CA MET A 115 0.77 -9.68 12.06
C MET A 115 1.24 -9.05 13.38
N LEU A 116 0.37 -8.95 14.38
CA LEU A 116 0.68 -8.38 15.69
C LEU A 116 1.75 -9.20 16.41
N LYS A 117 1.65 -10.53 16.38
CA LYS A 117 2.65 -11.43 16.99
C LYS A 117 4.02 -11.34 16.30
N ALA A 118 4.04 -11.01 15.03
CA ALA A 118 5.27 -10.76 14.27
C ALA A 118 5.82 -9.33 14.48
N GLU A 119 5.16 -8.51 15.31
CA GLU A 119 5.51 -7.10 15.57
C GLU A 119 5.55 -6.26 14.28
N TRP A 120 4.71 -6.61 13.29
CA TRP A 120 4.60 -5.86 12.06
C TRP A 120 3.78 -4.59 12.28
N GLU A 121 4.20 -3.49 11.67
CA GLU A 121 3.35 -2.31 11.60
C GLU A 121 2.12 -2.62 10.74
N ILE A 122 0.93 -2.30 11.25
CA ILE A 122 -0.30 -2.32 10.48
C ILE A 122 -0.74 -0.88 10.27
N ALA A 123 -0.47 -0.33 9.09
CA ALA A 123 -0.97 0.96 8.64
C ALA A 123 -2.34 0.79 7.97
N SER A 124 -3.13 1.85 7.91
CA SER A 124 -4.44 1.79 7.26
C SER A 124 -4.32 1.79 5.75
N HIS A 125 -5.08 0.92 5.07
CA HIS A 125 -5.32 0.97 3.62
C HIS A 125 -6.77 1.37 3.32
N GLY A 126 -7.32 2.28 4.14
CA GLY A 126 -8.71 2.70 4.06
C GLY A 126 -9.70 1.63 4.53
N TYR A 127 -11.01 1.94 4.36
CA TYR A 127 -12.08 1.01 4.74
C TYR A 127 -12.25 -0.10 3.71
N ARG A 128 -12.22 0.27 2.43
CA ARG A 128 -12.42 -0.59 1.27
C ARG A 128 -11.35 -0.33 0.23
N TRP A 129 -11.03 -1.36 -0.56
CA TRP A 129 -10.12 -1.24 -1.69
C TRP A 129 -10.90 -0.92 -2.97
N ILE A 130 -11.40 0.31 -3.06
CA ILE A 130 -12.19 0.84 -4.18
C ILE A 130 -11.59 2.14 -4.72
N ASP A 131 -12.00 2.55 -5.90
CA ASP A 131 -11.60 3.83 -6.49
C ASP A 131 -12.42 4.97 -5.90
N TYR A 132 -11.75 5.90 -5.21
CA TYR A 132 -12.39 7.04 -4.58
C TYR A 132 -12.59 8.25 -5.51
N LYS A 133 -12.15 8.17 -6.78
CA LYS A 133 -12.22 9.28 -7.73
C LYS A 133 -13.61 9.91 -7.85
N ASN A 134 -14.66 9.09 -7.81
CA ASN A 134 -16.04 9.53 -7.97
C ASN A 134 -16.91 9.30 -6.73
N ILE A 135 -16.29 9.00 -5.59
CA ILE A 135 -17.00 8.83 -4.32
C ILE A 135 -17.29 10.21 -3.74
N PRO A 136 -18.54 10.51 -3.31
CA PRO A 136 -18.87 11.74 -2.61
C PRO A 136 -18.02 11.93 -1.35
N GLU A 137 -17.65 13.19 -1.06
CA GLU A 137 -16.76 13.51 0.07
C GLU A 137 -17.29 13.02 1.43
N ASP A 138 -18.58 13.14 1.67
CA ASP A 138 -19.23 12.68 2.91
C ASP A 138 -19.11 11.16 3.07
N ILE A 139 -19.22 10.40 2.01
CA ILE A 139 -19.03 8.94 2.01
C ILE A 139 -17.55 8.58 2.21
N GLU A 140 -16.63 9.29 1.54
CA GLU A 140 -15.20 9.06 1.73
C GLU A 140 -14.79 9.35 3.18
N ARG A 141 -15.29 10.43 3.77
CA ARG A 141 -15.09 10.78 5.20
C ARG A 141 -15.67 9.72 6.14
N GLU A 142 -16.86 9.20 5.84
CA GLU A 142 -17.46 8.09 6.59
C GLU A 142 -16.60 6.82 6.49
N HIS A 143 -16.12 6.49 5.32
CA HIS A 143 -15.22 5.35 5.11
C HIS A 143 -13.91 5.50 5.89
N MET A 144 -13.34 6.69 5.94
CA MET A 144 -12.14 6.97 6.72
C MET A 144 -12.38 6.77 8.22
N ALA A 145 -13.48 7.29 8.74
CA ALA A 145 -13.85 7.11 10.15
C ALA A 145 -14.07 5.62 10.49
N LYS A 146 -14.75 4.88 9.60
CA LYS A 146 -14.94 3.42 9.74
C LYS A 146 -13.61 2.67 9.70
N ALA A 147 -12.70 3.07 8.81
CA ALA A 147 -11.39 2.43 8.72
C ALA A 147 -10.62 2.56 10.04
N ILE A 148 -10.60 3.76 10.61
CA ILE A 148 -9.91 4.04 11.88
C ILE A 148 -10.55 3.25 13.04
N ASP A 149 -11.89 3.24 13.12
CA ASP A 149 -12.62 2.51 14.16
C ASP A 149 -12.36 0.99 14.09
N ILE A 150 -12.55 0.39 12.94
CA ILE A 150 -12.32 -1.05 12.74
C ILE A 150 -10.86 -1.38 13.02
N HIS A 151 -9.91 -0.64 12.43
CA HIS A 151 -8.49 -0.86 12.67
C HIS A 151 -8.17 -0.83 14.16
N THR A 152 -8.62 0.20 14.86
CA THR A 152 -8.39 0.34 16.32
C THR A 152 -8.98 -0.83 17.11
N ARG A 153 -10.17 -1.28 16.74
CA ARG A 153 -10.85 -2.39 17.40
C ARG A 153 -10.15 -3.74 17.18
N VAL A 154 -9.65 -4.01 15.94
CA VAL A 154 -9.09 -5.33 15.62
C VAL A 154 -7.59 -5.43 15.95
N THR A 155 -6.86 -4.31 15.98
CA THR A 155 -5.42 -4.28 16.29
C THR A 155 -5.11 -3.82 17.71
N GLY A 156 -6.05 -3.18 18.39
CA GLY A 156 -5.86 -2.60 19.72
C GLY A 156 -5.28 -1.18 19.72
N SER A 157 -4.97 -0.60 18.55
CA SER A 157 -4.42 0.76 18.43
C SER A 157 -4.88 1.45 17.16
N ARG A 158 -4.88 2.81 17.19
CA ARG A 158 -5.10 3.61 15.98
C ARG A 158 -3.95 3.41 14.98
N PRO A 159 -4.21 3.38 13.67
CA PRO A 159 -3.14 3.28 12.68
C PRO A 159 -2.24 4.53 12.73
N LEU A 160 -0.93 4.33 12.64
CA LEU A 160 0.06 5.41 12.60
C LEU A 160 0.29 5.92 11.19
N GLY A 161 0.11 5.08 10.18
CA GLY A 161 0.25 5.40 8.77
C GLY A 161 -1.05 5.24 8.00
N TRP A 162 -1.16 5.96 6.88
CA TRP A 162 -2.30 5.90 5.96
C TRP A 162 -1.82 5.71 4.53
N TYR A 163 -2.54 4.88 3.78
CA TYR A 163 -2.41 4.71 2.33
C TYR A 163 -3.78 4.34 1.74
N THR A 164 -4.22 5.04 0.71
CA THR A 164 -5.46 4.73 -0.02
C THR A 164 -5.16 3.99 -1.33
N GLY A 165 -4.13 4.43 -2.04
CA GLY A 165 -3.69 3.88 -3.33
C GLY A 165 -4.57 4.25 -4.52
N ARG A 166 -5.89 4.27 -4.35
CA ARG A 166 -6.89 4.62 -5.38
C ARG A 166 -7.62 5.90 -4.97
N THR A 167 -6.84 6.99 -4.82
CA THR A 167 -7.26 8.26 -4.23
C THR A 167 -8.26 9.04 -5.08
N GLY A 168 -9.15 9.76 -4.39
CA GLY A 168 -9.99 10.83 -4.96
C GLY A 168 -9.35 12.21 -4.80
N ALA A 169 -10.03 13.22 -5.28
CA ALA A 169 -9.58 14.61 -5.15
C ALA A 169 -9.55 15.12 -3.70
N ASN A 170 -10.32 14.50 -2.79
CA ASN A 170 -10.45 14.91 -1.40
C ASN A 170 -9.55 14.11 -0.46
N THR A 171 -9.05 12.94 -0.88
CA THR A 171 -8.40 11.96 0.00
C THR A 171 -7.31 12.57 0.86
N GLN A 172 -6.33 13.25 0.26
CA GLN A 172 -5.21 13.83 1.01
C GLN A 172 -5.67 14.84 2.07
N ARG A 173 -6.58 15.72 1.71
CA ARG A 173 -7.15 16.70 2.66
C ARG A 173 -7.89 16.01 3.80
N LEU A 174 -8.70 14.99 3.50
CA LEU A 174 -9.43 14.23 4.51
C LEU A 174 -8.51 13.48 5.47
N VAL A 175 -7.40 12.91 4.99
CA VAL A 175 -6.37 12.28 5.83
C VAL A 175 -5.77 13.30 6.79
N GLN A 176 -5.41 14.48 6.29
CA GLN A 176 -4.86 15.56 7.10
C GLN A 176 -5.86 16.07 8.15
N GLU A 177 -7.13 16.26 7.76
CA GLU A 177 -8.21 16.69 8.67
C GLU A 177 -8.54 15.66 9.75
N ALA A 178 -8.51 14.36 9.41
CA ALA A 178 -8.72 13.29 10.37
C ALA A 178 -7.60 13.22 11.42
N GLY A 179 -6.40 13.63 11.04
CA GLY A 179 -5.22 13.76 11.91
C GLY A 179 -4.82 12.46 12.61
N GLY A 180 -3.84 12.56 13.51
CA GLY A 180 -3.38 11.44 14.34
C GLY A 180 -2.56 10.39 13.58
N PHE A 181 -2.23 10.62 12.31
CA PHE A 181 -1.28 9.84 11.55
C PHE A 181 0.12 10.47 11.65
N LEU A 182 1.14 9.63 11.71
CA LEU A 182 2.53 10.07 11.63
C LEU A 182 2.95 10.34 10.18
N TYR A 183 2.34 9.60 9.23
CA TYR A 183 2.62 9.75 7.81
C TYR A 183 1.43 9.31 6.95
N ASP A 184 1.40 9.74 5.71
CA ASP A 184 0.68 9.08 4.63
C ASP A 184 1.63 8.62 3.52
N ALA A 185 1.21 7.63 2.73
CA ALA A 185 2.00 7.05 1.67
C ALA A 185 1.36 7.23 0.28
N ASP A 186 0.35 8.08 0.14
CA ASP A 186 -0.37 8.32 -1.11
C ASP A 186 0.40 9.24 -2.06
N SER A 187 1.67 8.92 -2.30
CA SER A 187 2.52 9.62 -3.24
C SER A 187 3.52 8.68 -3.90
N TYR A 188 3.87 8.98 -5.13
CA TYR A 188 4.90 8.30 -5.93
C TYR A 188 5.90 9.33 -6.49
N ALA A 189 6.04 10.49 -5.81
CA ALA A 189 6.70 11.65 -6.38
C ALA A 189 8.19 11.74 -6.06
N ASP A 190 8.70 10.96 -5.10
CA ASP A 190 10.09 11.02 -4.67
C ASP A 190 10.59 9.65 -4.17
N ASP A 191 11.91 9.49 -4.11
CA ASP A 191 12.57 8.32 -3.49
C ASP A 191 12.77 8.49 -1.98
N LEU A 192 12.48 9.67 -1.43
CA LEU A 192 12.68 10.01 -0.03
C LEU A 192 11.39 10.57 0.59
N PRO A 193 11.19 10.36 1.90
CA PRO A 193 10.14 11.05 2.63
C PRO A 193 10.30 12.56 2.55
N TYR A 194 9.19 13.28 2.49
CA TYR A 194 9.18 14.74 2.46
C TYR A 194 8.01 15.31 3.24
N TRP A 195 8.16 16.56 3.63
CA TRP A 195 7.12 17.28 4.36
C TRP A 195 6.29 18.13 3.40
N VAL A 196 4.99 18.11 3.63
CA VAL A 196 4.05 19.05 3.01
C VAL A 196 3.38 19.86 4.10
N GLU A 197 2.90 21.05 3.75
CA GLU A 197 2.12 21.89 4.64
C GLU A 197 0.64 21.59 4.42
N THR A 198 -0.09 21.30 5.49
CA THR A 198 -1.54 21.12 5.45
C THR A 198 -2.25 22.47 5.21
N SER A 199 -3.54 22.44 4.89
CA SER A 199 -4.36 23.65 4.80
C SER A 199 -4.44 24.45 6.11
N ALA A 200 -4.14 23.80 7.25
CA ALA A 200 -4.05 24.42 8.57
C ALA A 200 -2.66 25.00 8.88
N GLY A 201 -1.70 24.87 7.99
CA GLY A 201 -0.30 25.31 8.21
C GLY A 201 0.53 24.35 9.05
N GLU A 202 0.04 23.13 9.28
CA GLU A 202 0.76 22.11 10.06
C GLU A 202 1.61 21.22 9.15
N PRO A 203 2.80 20.79 9.59
CA PRO A 203 3.62 19.86 8.81
C PRO A 203 2.98 18.48 8.77
N HIS A 204 2.97 17.86 7.59
CA HIS A 204 2.49 16.51 7.36
C HIS A 204 3.54 15.71 6.59
N LEU A 205 3.92 14.54 7.12
CA LEU A 205 4.95 13.69 6.52
C LEU A 205 4.35 12.80 5.44
N VAL A 206 4.94 12.85 4.25
CA VAL A 206 4.67 11.91 3.17
C VAL A 206 5.84 10.93 3.05
N VAL A 207 5.55 9.64 3.13
CA VAL A 207 6.50 8.56 2.89
C VAL A 207 6.12 7.91 1.55
N PRO A 208 6.79 8.24 0.44
CA PRO A 208 6.38 7.79 -0.88
C PRO A 208 6.33 6.27 -0.98
N TYR A 209 5.30 5.79 -1.67
CA TYR A 209 5.15 4.40 -2.04
C TYR A 209 5.64 4.17 -3.48
N THR A 210 5.52 2.94 -3.98
CA THR A 210 6.07 2.55 -5.27
C THR A 210 5.07 1.79 -6.14
N LEU A 211 5.16 1.97 -7.45
CA LEU A 211 4.42 1.19 -8.46
C LEU A 211 5.34 0.38 -9.38
N ASP A 212 6.64 0.65 -9.39
CA ASP A 212 7.63 -0.04 -10.23
C ASP A 212 8.31 -1.20 -9.50
N THR A 213 8.77 -1.02 -8.26
CA THR A 213 9.26 -2.08 -7.39
C THR A 213 8.11 -2.79 -6.65
N ASN A 214 7.08 -3.14 -7.41
CA ASN A 214 5.79 -3.62 -6.92
C ASN A 214 5.33 -4.84 -7.72
N ASP A 215 4.89 -5.87 -7.02
CA ASP A 215 4.42 -7.12 -7.63
C ASP A 215 3.10 -6.95 -8.42
N MET A 216 2.43 -5.79 -8.31
CA MET A 216 1.29 -5.46 -9.16
C MET A 216 1.60 -5.60 -10.66
N ARG A 217 2.87 -5.46 -11.02
CA ARG A 217 3.33 -5.62 -12.40
C ARG A 217 3.22 -7.05 -12.94
N PHE A 218 3.03 -8.07 -12.09
CA PHE A 218 2.64 -9.40 -12.56
C PHE A 218 1.21 -9.44 -13.14
N ALA A 219 0.37 -8.50 -12.73
CA ALA A 219 -1.02 -8.38 -13.15
C ALA A 219 -1.26 -7.22 -14.14
N SER A 220 -0.21 -6.73 -14.79
CA SER A 220 -0.29 -5.65 -15.78
C SER A 220 0.34 -6.05 -17.11
N PRO A 221 -0.15 -5.53 -18.26
CA PRO A 221 0.50 -5.72 -19.54
C PRO A 221 1.97 -5.27 -19.49
N GLN A 222 2.87 -6.01 -20.15
CA GLN A 222 4.33 -5.74 -20.17
C GLN A 222 4.98 -5.68 -18.78
N GLY A 223 4.37 -6.33 -17.80
CA GLY A 223 4.92 -6.46 -16.46
C GLY A 223 5.86 -7.66 -16.30
N PHE A 224 5.98 -8.17 -15.08
CA PHE A 224 6.83 -9.34 -14.81
C PHE A 224 6.12 -10.65 -15.18
N ASN A 225 6.88 -11.59 -15.75
CA ASN A 225 6.38 -12.92 -16.12
C ASN A 225 6.97 -14.04 -15.24
N SER A 226 8.01 -13.76 -14.46
CA SER A 226 8.66 -14.72 -13.57
C SER A 226 9.22 -14.05 -12.32
N GLY A 227 9.40 -14.81 -11.24
CA GLY A 227 10.07 -14.32 -10.03
C GLY A 227 11.47 -13.81 -10.29
N GLU A 228 12.21 -14.41 -11.24
CA GLU A 228 13.55 -13.96 -11.63
C GLU A 228 13.55 -12.53 -12.22
N GLN A 229 12.54 -12.19 -13.03
CA GLN A 229 12.42 -10.82 -13.56
C GLN A 229 12.15 -9.81 -12.44
N PHE A 230 11.31 -10.15 -11.47
CA PHE A 230 11.06 -9.30 -10.31
C PHE A 230 12.30 -9.17 -9.45
N PHE A 231 12.97 -10.27 -9.14
CA PHE A 231 14.23 -10.27 -8.40
C PHE A 231 15.29 -9.38 -9.06
N SER A 232 15.52 -9.55 -10.37
CA SER A 232 16.50 -8.75 -11.10
C SER A 232 16.17 -7.27 -11.07
N TYR A 233 14.89 -6.92 -11.22
CA TYR A 233 14.44 -5.53 -11.14
C TYR A 233 14.68 -4.93 -9.75
N LEU A 234 14.32 -5.64 -8.68
CA LEU A 234 14.54 -5.20 -7.30
C LEU A 234 16.02 -5.06 -6.97
N ARG A 235 16.85 -6.01 -7.39
CA ARG A 235 18.29 -5.96 -7.21
C ARG A 235 18.90 -4.73 -7.89
N ASP A 236 18.55 -4.50 -9.15
CA ASP A 236 19.10 -3.39 -9.93
C ASP A 236 18.64 -2.04 -9.35
N ALA A 237 17.40 -1.92 -8.89
CA ALA A 237 16.92 -0.73 -8.15
C ALA A 237 17.68 -0.53 -6.83
N PHE A 238 17.86 -1.60 -6.06
CA PHE A 238 18.63 -1.55 -4.82
C PHE A 238 20.08 -1.11 -5.08
N ASP A 239 20.76 -1.69 -6.08
CA ASP A 239 22.15 -1.40 -6.38
C ASP A 239 22.36 0.08 -6.76
N VAL A 240 21.43 0.66 -7.55
CA VAL A 240 21.47 2.08 -7.90
C VAL A 240 21.30 2.96 -6.67
N LEU A 241 20.22 2.74 -5.89
CA LEU A 241 19.93 3.55 -4.72
C LEU A 241 20.99 3.39 -3.61
N TYR A 242 21.57 2.20 -3.47
CA TYR A 242 22.66 1.96 -2.53
C TYR A 242 23.95 2.70 -2.92
N ALA A 243 24.27 2.77 -4.22
CA ALA A 243 25.40 3.53 -4.72
C ALA A 243 25.19 5.05 -4.51
N GLU A 244 24.02 5.57 -4.86
CA GLU A 244 23.65 6.97 -4.62
C GLU A 244 23.64 7.32 -3.12
N GLY A 245 23.29 6.35 -2.28
CA GLY A 245 23.24 6.47 -0.83
C GLY A 245 24.60 6.73 -0.15
N GLU A 246 25.71 6.66 -0.89
CA GLU A 246 27.03 7.09 -0.40
C GLU A 246 27.07 8.62 -0.22
N ALA A 247 26.45 9.35 -1.13
CA ALA A 247 26.39 10.81 -1.10
C ALA A 247 25.15 11.34 -0.35
N SER A 248 24.01 10.68 -0.51
CA SER A 248 22.73 11.04 0.11
C SER A 248 21.91 9.77 0.35
N PRO A 249 21.72 9.35 1.62
CA PRO A 249 20.96 8.14 1.93
C PRO A 249 19.59 8.08 1.26
N LYS A 250 19.20 6.89 0.81
CA LYS A 250 18.02 6.64 -0.01
C LYS A 250 17.01 5.73 0.72
N MET A 251 15.82 5.61 0.12
CA MET A 251 14.80 4.66 0.54
C MET A 251 14.34 3.82 -0.67
N LEU A 252 14.11 2.54 -0.43
CA LEU A 252 13.51 1.62 -1.40
C LEU A 252 12.25 1.03 -0.77
N SER A 253 11.10 1.33 -1.33
CA SER A 253 9.85 0.67 -0.97
C SER A 253 9.58 -0.48 -1.93
N ILE A 254 9.14 -1.63 -1.41
CA ILE A 254 8.81 -2.84 -2.18
C ILE A 254 7.37 -3.22 -1.89
N GLY A 255 6.51 -3.14 -2.91
CA GLY A 255 5.09 -3.42 -2.78
C GLY A 255 4.76 -4.88 -3.11
N LEU A 256 4.04 -5.54 -2.21
CA LEU A 256 3.69 -6.96 -2.29
C LEU A 256 2.19 -7.15 -2.04
N HIS A 257 1.53 -8.02 -2.83
CA HIS A 257 0.12 -8.37 -2.66
C HIS A 257 -0.03 -9.87 -2.41
N CYS A 258 -0.80 -10.24 -1.40
CA CYS A 258 -0.92 -11.64 -0.98
C CYS A 258 -1.37 -12.56 -2.12
N ARG A 259 -2.30 -12.10 -2.98
CA ARG A 259 -2.79 -12.86 -4.13
C ARG A 259 -1.83 -12.93 -5.32
N LEU A 260 -0.82 -12.02 -5.41
CA LEU A 260 0.13 -11.96 -6.52
C LEU A 260 1.45 -12.64 -6.17
N ILE A 261 2.31 -12.02 -5.38
CA ILE A 261 3.62 -12.59 -5.01
C ILE A 261 3.46 -13.82 -4.10
N GLY A 262 2.34 -13.95 -3.38
CA GLY A 262 2.06 -15.13 -2.59
C GLY A 262 1.82 -16.42 -3.38
N ARG A 263 1.89 -16.39 -4.73
CA ARG A 263 1.87 -17.59 -5.58
C ARG A 263 3.21 -18.32 -5.53
N PRO A 264 3.22 -19.69 -5.51
CA PRO A 264 4.47 -20.47 -5.35
C PRO A 264 5.55 -20.17 -6.39
N GLY A 265 5.15 -19.82 -7.61
CA GLY A 265 6.10 -19.55 -8.70
C GLY A 265 6.72 -18.16 -8.66
N ARG A 266 6.36 -17.32 -7.68
CA ARG A 266 6.81 -15.94 -7.56
C ARG A 266 7.50 -15.62 -6.23
N THR A 267 7.19 -16.41 -5.18
CA THR A 267 7.73 -16.23 -3.81
C THR A 267 9.19 -16.69 -3.70
#